data_ea838295f91eeb1f710e052123f61e19
#
_entry.id   ea838295f91eeb1f710e052123f61e19
#
_cell.length_a   1.000
_cell.length_b   1.000
_cell.length_c   1.000
_cell.angle_alpha   90.00
_cell.angle_beta   90.00
_cell.angle_gamma   90.00
#
_symmetry.space_group_name_H-M   'P 1'
#
loop_
_entity.id
_entity.type
_entity.pdbx_description
1 polymer ?
#
loop_
_entity_poly.entity_id
_entity_poly.type
_entity_poly.pdbx_seq_one_letter_code
_entity_poly.pdbx_strand_id
1 'polypeptide(L)'
;MTPSVEIYLLDLSVELAHQFAMLQGPRPKVLIGPHCFEPRDCPFMDRCWGDAPEHHVSSLYRIRSDTAWALASDGHETILELPTELKLSVVARRQVEAVGTQTMIVEPGLNAALTGLKGPIAYLDFETVGPAVPVWSGCHPYTAVPVQFSVHTERADGGYSHCEWLAEGPTDPRPVIARALIEACRGAGSVLMYSSFERVRIRRLAEDVPELADELLELDGRLVDLEPIVRNHVYHPGFGGSFSLKEVLPALIAELSYDDLEVNDGQVASVLLNRMLLRNDPADAGERAALRANLLAYCKLDTWAMVKLVERLRELASA
;
A
#
# COMPACT_ATOMS: atom_id res chain seq x y z
N MET A 1 -0.50 30.35 21.12
CA MET A 1 -0.07 30.13 19.72
C MET A 1 1.46 30.02 19.72
N THR A 2 2.06 29.15 18.92
CA THR A 2 3.54 29.11 18.85
C THR A 2 4.07 30.31 18.05
N PRO A 3 5.27 30.85 18.35
CA PRO A 3 5.86 31.97 17.61
C PRO A 3 5.92 31.71 16.09
N SER A 4 6.11 30.47 15.66
CA SER A 4 6.11 30.10 14.23
C SER A 4 4.75 30.34 13.56
N VAL A 5 3.64 30.06 14.24
CA VAL A 5 2.30 30.32 13.71
C VAL A 5 2.03 31.82 13.57
N GLU A 6 2.50 32.61 14.52
CA GLU A 6 2.36 34.09 14.48
C GLU A 6 3.12 34.69 13.30
N ILE A 7 4.32 34.20 12.99
CA ILE A 7 5.08 34.61 11.80
C ILE A 7 4.33 34.29 10.51
N TYR A 8 3.80 33.06 10.36
CA TYR A 8 3.03 32.69 9.17
C TYR A 8 1.74 33.54 9.01
N LEU A 9 1.11 33.95 10.10
CA LEU A 9 -0.10 34.76 10.02
C LEU A 9 0.16 36.18 9.49
N LEU A 10 1.40 36.70 9.60
CA LEU A 10 1.74 38.03 9.10
C LEU A 10 1.62 38.11 7.57
N ASP A 11 1.98 37.03 6.87
CA ASP A 11 2.00 37.00 5.40
C ASP A 11 0.76 36.31 4.81
N LEU A 12 -0.09 35.72 5.65
CA LEU A 12 -1.23 34.90 5.20
C LEU A 12 -2.18 35.65 4.25
N SER A 13 -2.47 36.92 4.52
CA SER A 13 -3.37 37.73 3.69
C SER A 13 -2.80 38.00 2.29
N VAL A 14 -1.48 38.12 2.19
CA VAL A 14 -0.76 38.36 0.93
C VAL A 14 -0.76 37.02 0.12
N GLU A 15 -0.44 35.94 0.79
CA GLU A 15 -0.47 34.59 0.17
C GLU A 15 -1.87 34.23 -0.33
N LEU A 16 -2.92 34.45 0.44
CA LEU A 16 -4.29 34.22 0.03
C LEU A 16 -4.69 35.07 -1.19
N ALA A 17 -4.26 36.36 -1.21
CA ALA A 17 -4.52 37.22 -2.36
C ALA A 17 -3.83 36.72 -3.63
N HIS A 18 -2.59 36.22 -3.55
CA HIS A 18 -1.88 35.60 -4.67
C HIS A 18 -2.58 34.32 -5.15
N GLN A 19 -3.02 33.47 -4.23
CA GLN A 19 -3.74 32.24 -4.58
C GLN A 19 -5.08 32.54 -5.26
N PHE A 20 -5.85 33.50 -4.76
CA PHE A 20 -7.09 33.93 -5.42
C PHE A 20 -6.85 34.55 -6.81
N ALA A 21 -5.81 35.38 -6.97
CA ALA A 21 -5.44 35.92 -8.28
C ALA A 21 -5.04 34.83 -9.26
N MET A 22 -4.29 33.81 -8.81
CA MET A 22 -3.94 32.63 -9.62
C MET A 22 -5.18 31.85 -10.05
N LEU A 23 -6.13 31.61 -9.14
CA LEU A 23 -7.38 30.88 -9.45
C LEU A 23 -8.29 31.61 -10.46
N GLN A 24 -8.22 32.96 -10.49
CA GLN A 24 -8.96 33.79 -11.44
C GLN A 24 -8.23 34.02 -12.77
N GLY A 25 -6.93 33.68 -12.80
CA GLY A 25 -6.06 33.88 -13.95
C GLY A 25 -6.03 32.70 -14.92
N PRO A 26 -5.23 32.80 -15.99
CA PRO A 26 -4.94 31.68 -16.86
C PRO A 26 -4.20 30.60 -16.06
N ARG A 27 -4.40 29.36 -16.49
CA ARG A 27 -3.74 28.20 -15.87
C ARG A 27 -2.22 28.37 -15.84
N PRO A 28 -1.56 28.26 -14.66
CA PRO A 28 -0.12 28.39 -14.58
C PRO A 28 0.58 27.24 -15.32
N LYS A 29 1.68 27.57 -15.99
CA LYS A 29 2.60 26.58 -16.54
C LYS A 29 3.60 26.22 -15.44
N VAL A 30 3.48 25.00 -14.93
CA VAL A 30 4.38 24.47 -13.90
C VAL A 30 5.14 23.31 -14.51
N LEU A 31 6.46 23.35 -14.41
CA LEU A 31 7.32 22.22 -14.81
C LEU A 31 7.27 21.14 -13.73
N ILE A 32 7.47 19.89 -14.13
CA ILE A 32 7.65 18.79 -13.16
C ILE A 32 8.92 19.04 -12.33
N GLY A 33 8.89 18.63 -11.06
CA GLY A 33 9.99 18.91 -10.15
C GLY A 33 9.78 18.23 -8.78
N PRO A 34 10.68 18.49 -7.80
CA PRO A 34 10.57 17.93 -6.45
C PRO A 34 9.22 18.16 -5.78
N HIS A 35 8.59 19.30 -6.04
CA HIS A 35 7.27 19.66 -5.50
C HIS A 35 6.13 18.73 -5.97
N CYS A 36 6.37 17.87 -6.97
CA CYS A 36 5.40 16.87 -7.37
C CYS A 36 5.25 15.74 -6.32
N PHE A 37 6.25 15.55 -5.46
CA PHE A 37 6.31 14.49 -4.46
C PHE A 37 6.34 15.03 -3.01
N GLU A 38 6.60 16.30 -2.80
CA GLU A 38 6.76 16.90 -1.48
C GLU A 38 5.72 18.00 -1.20
N PRO A 39 5.05 17.96 -0.03
CA PRO A 39 5.17 17.02 1.09
C PRO A 39 4.41 15.70 0.89
N ARG A 40 3.77 15.52 -0.24
CA ARG A 40 3.05 14.33 -0.70
C ARG A 40 2.88 14.41 -2.21
N ASP A 41 2.51 13.29 -2.84
CA ASP A 41 2.24 13.24 -4.27
C ASP A 41 1.19 14.29 -4.69
N CYS A 42 1.52 15.01 -5.75
CA CYS A 42 0.65 16.04 -6.30
C CYS A 42 -0.56 15.39 -6.99
N PRO A 43 -1.80 15.83 -6.70
CA PRO A 43 -3.00 15.26 -7.34
C PRO A 43 -3.10 15.55 -8.84
N PHE A 44 -2.17 16.29 -9.41
CA PHE A 44 -2.09 16.62 -10.84
C PHE A 44 -0.96 15.88 -11.57
N MET A 45 -0.44 14.80 -10.99
CA MET A 45 0.65 14.00 -11.58
C MET A 45 0.31 13.58 -13.01
N ASP A 46 -0.78 12.87 -13.22
CA ASP A 46 -1.21 12.35 -14.52
C ASP A 46 -1.22 13.41 -15.61
N ARG A 47 -1.52 14.64 -15.25
CA ARG A 47 -1.58 15.78 -16.15
C ARG A 47 -0.23 16.37 -16.51
N CYS A 48 0.68 16.43 -15.54
CA CYS A 48 1.97 17.13 -15.71
C CYS A 48 3.06 16.18 -16.20
N TRP A 49 2.93 14.90 -15.91
CA TRP A 49 3.89 13.85 -16.26
C TRP A 49 3.60 13.18 -17.61
N GLY A 50 2.47 13.52 -18.27
CA GLY A 50 2.14 12.94 -19.58
C GLY A 50 3.20 13.13 -20.68
N ASP A 51 4.02 14.17 -20.57
CA ASP A 51 5.13 14.46 -21.48
C ASP A 51 6.50 13.99 -20.92
N ALA A 52 6.55 13.40 -19.71
CA ALA A 52 7.79 12.89 -19.14
C ALA A 52 8.21 11.60 -19.87
N PRO A 53 9.53 11.37 -20.03
CA PRO A 53 9.99 10.14 -20.64
C PRO A 53 9.60 8.92 -19.79
N GLU A 54 9.30 7.83 -20.47
CA GLU A 54 9.13 6.54 -19.80
C GLU A 54 10.42 6.20 -19.01
N HIS A 55 10.26 5.65 -17.83
CA HIS A 55 11.38 5.37 -16.92
C HIS A 55 12.23 6.62 -16.57
N HIS A 56 11.55 7.76 -16.35
CA HIS A 56 12.22 8.98 -15.88
C HIS A 56 13.14 8.68 -14.68
N VAL A 57 14.25 9.39 -14.56
CA VAL A 57 15.29 9.12 -13.55
C VAL A 57 14.76 9.13 -12.11
N SER A 58 13.68 9.87 -11.83
CA SER A 58 13.02 9.86 -10.52
C SER A 58 12.34 8.53 -10.16
N SER A 59 12.10 7.64 -11.14
CA SER A 59 11.56 6.29 -10.92
C SER A 59 12.63 5.30 -10.46
N LEU A 60 13.90 5.69 -10.40
CA LEU A 60 14.95 4.80 -9.92
C LEU A 60 14.73 4.40 -8.47
N TYR A 61 14.73 3.11 -8.22
CA TYR A 61 14.42 2.56 -6.89
C TYR A 61 15.21 3.23 -5.76
N ARG A 62 14.48 3.89 -4.85
CA ARG A 62 15.02 4.62 -3.68
C ARG A 62 16.05 5.69 -4.01
N ILE A 63 15.99 6.28 -5.20
CA ILE A 63 16.76 7.48 -5.47
C ILE A 63 16.23 8.64 -4.58
N ARG A 64 17.12 9.48 -4.10
CA ARG A 64 16.71 10.69 -3.38
C ARG A 64 16.19 11.71 -4.39
N SER A 65 15.15 12.44 -4.04
CA SER A 65 14.52 13.45 -4.90
C SER A 65 15.56 14.48 -5.39
N ASP A 66 16.40 15.03 -4.49
CA ASP A 66 17.45 15.99 -4.84
C ASP A 66 18.44 15.43 -5.89
N THR A 67 18.83 14.17 -5.73
CA THR A 67 19.74 13.48 -6.65
C THR A 67 19.10 13.23 -8.01
N ALA A 68 17.84 12.81 -8.04
CA ALA A 68 17.11 12.56 -9.28
C ALA A 68 16.98 13.84 -10.12
N TRP A 69 16.62 14.95 -9.47
CA TRP A 69 16.47 16.23 -10.17
C TRP A 69 17.79 16.86 -10.59
N ALA A 70 18.87 16.64 -9.84
CA ALA A 70 20.22 17.03 -10.27
C ALA A 70 20.61 16.27 -11.54
N LEU A 71 20.43 14.95 -11.58
CA LEU A 71 20.70 14.13 -12.77
C LEU A 71 19.87 14.57 -13.98
N ALA A 72 18.56 14.80 -13.80
CA ALA A 72 17.71 15.29 -14.88
C ALA A 72 18.18 16.66 -15.41
N SER A 73 18.61 17.56 -14.53
CA SER A 73 19.14 18.88 -14.90
C SER A 73 20.48 18.78 -15.64
N ASP A 74 21.27 17.74 -15.37
CA ASP A 74 22.53 17.45 -16.04
C ASP A 74 22.34 16.67 -17.36
N GLY A 75 21.07 16.42 -17.78
CA GLY A 75 20.73 15.78 -19.06
C GLY A 75 20.53 14.27 -18.99
N HIS A 76 20.49 13.68 -17.78
CA HIS A 76 20.19 12.27 -17.55
C HIS A 76 18.69 12.13 -17.21
N GLU A 77 17.82 12.19 -18.22
CA GLU A 77 16.36 12.22 -18.01
C GLU A 77 15.79 10.85 -17.65
N THR A 78 16.42 9.76 -18.10
CA THR A 78 15.95 8.38 -17.85
C THR A 78 16.94 7.55 -17.04
N ILE A 79 16.47 6.45 -16.45
CA ILE A 79 17.34 5.51 -15.73
C ILE A 79 18.31 4.77 -16.63
N LEU A 80 18.15 4.84 -17.95
CA LEU A 80 19.08 4.25 -18.92
C LEU A 80 20.26 5.17 -19.25
N GLU A 81 20.18 6.44 -18.90
CA GLU A 81 21.21 7.46 -19.16
C GLU A 81 22.07 7.78 -17.94
N LEU A 82 21.96 6.98 -16.88
CA LEU A 82 22.68 7.21 -15.62
C LEU A 82 24.20 7.21 -15.80
N PRO A 83 24.93 8.12 -15.12
CA PRO A 83 26.40 8.11 -15.13
C PRO A 83 26.94 6.78 -14.60
N THR A 84 28.00 6.27 -15.22
CA THR A 84 28.62 4.99 -14.83
C THR A 84 29.20 4.99 -13.40
N GLU A 85 29.55 6.19 -12.90
CA GLU A 85 30.09 6.39 -11.56
C GLU A 85 29.01 6.33 -10.47
N LEU A 86 27.71 6.42 -10.84
CA LEU A 86 26.62 6.40 -9.89
C LEU A 86 26.52 5.02 -9.22
N LYS A 87 26.67 5.01 -7.90
CA LYS A 87 26.57 3.78 -7.11
C LYS A 87 25.11 3.36 -6.94
N LEU A 88 24.71 2.32 -7.61
CA LEU A 88 23.37 1.75 -7.51
C LEU A 88 23.31 0.62 -6.48
N SER A 89 22.19 0.52 -5.76
CA SER A 89 21.86 -0.65 -4.97
C SER A 89 21.65 -1.88 -5.88
N VAL A 90 21.66 -3.09 -5.32
CA VAL A 90 21.37 -4.31 -6.08
C VAL A 90 20.02 -4.24 -6.79
N VAL A 91 18.99 -3.74 -6.10
CA VAL A 91 17.64 -3.60 -6.66
C VAL A 91 17.60 -2.56 -7.78
N ALA A 92 18.25 -1.40 -7.59
CA ALA A 92 18.30 -0.36 -8.62
C ALA A 92 19.06 -0.83 -9.88
N ARG A 93 20.13 -1.59 -9.72
CA ARG A 93 20.84 -2.20 -10.88
C ARG A 93 19.97 -3.17 -11.64
N ARG A 94 19.22 -4.03 -10.92
CA ARG A 94 18.28 -4.96 -11.53
C ARG A 94 17.18 -4.22 -12.27
N GLN A 95 16.69 -3.09 -11.73
CA GLN A 95 15.76 -2.21 -12.42
C GLN A 95 16.32 -1.72 -13.74
N VAL A 96 17.52 -1.11 -13.72
CA VAL A 96 18.17 -0.59 -14.93
C VAL A 96 18.41 -1.70 -15.97
N GLU A 97 18.86 -2.86 -15.54
CA GLU A 97 19.09 -4.01 -16.40
C GLU A 97 17.79 -4.52 -17.03
N ALA A 98 16.72 -4.72 -16.23
CA ALA A 98 15.43 -5.19 -16.72
C ALA A 98 14.81 -4.21 -17.73
N VAL A 99 14.88 -2.92 -17.45
CA VAL A 99 14.38 -1.87 -18.35
C VAL A 99 15.23 -1.79 -19.61
N GLY A 100 16.57 -1.87 -19.48
CA GLY A 100 17.48 -1.83 -20.64
C GLY A 100 17.33 -3.03 -21.58
N THR A 101 17.05 -4.21 -21.02
CA THR A 101 16.83 -5.45 -21.81
C THR A 101 15.37 -5.69 -22.17
N GLN A 102 14.45 -4.91 -21.63
CA GLN A 102 13.00 -5.11 -21.75
C GLN A 102 12.55 -6.54 -21.35
N THR A 103 13.25 -7.14 -20.39
CA THR A 103 12.98 -8.49 -19.92
C THR A 103 12.86 -8.52 -18.40
N MET A 104 11.95 -9.37 -17.92
CA MET A 104 11.83 -9.64 -16.49
C MET A 104 13.09 -10.37 -16.00
N ILE A 105 13.60 -9.98 -14.84
CA ILE A 105 14.70 -10.64 -14.15
C ILE A 105 14.17 -11.40 -12.96
N VAL A 106 14.52 -12.69 -12.88
CA VAL A 106 14.21 -13.58 -11.75
C VAL A 106 15.52 -14.09 -11.16
N GLU A 107 15.75 -13.81 -9.89
CA GLU A 107 16.98 -14.22 -9.19
C GLU A 107 16.89 -15.69 -8.74
N PRO A 108 17.99 -16.44 -8.79
CA PRO A 108 18.02 -17.86 -8.40
C PRO A 108 17.58 -18.13 -6.96
N GLY A 109 17.64 -17.14 -6.08
CA GLY A 109 17.21 -17.25 -4.68
C GLY A 109 15.69 -17.31 -4.47
N LEU A 110 14.86 -17.05 -5.49
CA LEU A 110 13.41 -17.02 -5.37
C LEU A 110 12.83 -18.34 -4.83
N ASN A 111 13.29 -19.47 -5.39
CA ASN A 111 12.82 -20.80 -4.96
C ASN A 111 13.11 -21.04 -3.46
N ALA A 112 14.31 -20.70 -3.00
CA ALA A 112 14.67 -20.85 -1.58
C ALA A 112 13.81 -19.98 -0.67
N ALA A 113 13.49 -18.74 -1.08
CA ALA A 113 12.61 -17.85 -0.33
C ALA A 113 11.19 -18.39 -0.22
N LEU A 114 10.64 -18.97 -1.30
CA LEU A 114 9.28 -19.54 -1.32
C LEU A 114 9.19 -20.89 -0.57
N THR A 115 10.20 -21.74 -0.65
CA THR A 115 10.24 -23.00 0.11
C THR A 115 10.37 -22.81 1.61
N GLY A 116 10.80 -21.63 2.08
CA GLY A 116 10.78 -21.24 3.48
C GLY A 116 9.38 -21.03 4.07
N LEU A 117 8.34 -20.85 3.22
CA LEU A 117 6.96 -20.69 3.67
C LEU A 117 6.40 -22.03 4.16
N LYS A 118 5.80 -22.02 5.34
CA LYS A 118 5.21 -23.21 5.97
C LYS A 118 3.71 -23.26 5.66
N GLY A 119 3.26 -24.33 5.02
CA GLY A 119 1.83 -24.54 4.77
C GLY A 119 1.05 -25.07 5.99
N PRO A 120 -0.29 -24.98 5.99
CA PRO A 120 -1.06 -24.19 5.02
C PRO A 120 -0.78 -22.71 5.16
N ILE A 121 -0.80 -21.99 4.04
CA ILE A 121 -0.54 -20.55 4.01
C ILE A 121 -1.86 -19.79 4.13
N ALA A 122 -1.91 -18.79 4.99
CA ALA A 122 -2.95 -17.78 5.03
C ALA A 122 -2.43 -16.46 4.43
N TYR A 123 -3.32 -15.68 3.82
CA TYR A 123 -3.06 -14.40 3.19
C TYR A 123 -3.95 -13.37 3.86
N LEU A 124 -3.36 -12.41 4.53
CA LEU A 124 -4.04 -11.44 5.40
C LEU A 124 -3.90 -10.03 4.88
N ASP A 125 -4.99 -9.29 4.92
CA ASP A 125 -5.03 -7.86 4.69
C ASP A 125 -6.00 -7.17 5.65
N PHE A 126 -5.70 -5.91 6.03
CA PHE A 126 -6.49 -5.07 6.92
C PHE A 126 -6.93 -3.77 6.27
N GLU A 127 -8.17 -3.36 6.61
CA GLU A 127 -8.58 -1.98 6.45
C GLU A 127 -8.73 -1.29 7.81
N THR A 128 -8.30 -0.02 7.88
CA THR A 128 -8.25 0.74 9.12
C THR A 128 -8.98 2.07 9.02
N VAL A 129 -9.37 2.59 10.16
CA VAL A 129 -9.80 3.99 10.32
C VAL A 129 -8.88 4.71 11.30
N GLY A 130 -8.56 5.96 11.00
CA GLY A 130 -7.73 6.81 11.85
C GLY A 130 -8.33 8.22 11.98
N PRO A 131 -9.40 8.40 12.78
CA PRO A 131 -10.05 9.71 12.90
C PRO A 131 -9.12 10.73 13.56
N ALA A 132 -9.19 11.99 13.09
CA ALA A 132 -8.42 13.10 13.67
C ALA A 132 -8.80 13.37 15.14
N VAL A 133 -10.08 13.12 15.48
CA VAL A 133 -10.57 13.14 16.86
C VAL A 133 -10.80 11.70 17.28
N PRO A 134 -9.99 11.16 18.22
CA PRO A 134 -10.13 9.77 18.67
C PRO A 134 -11.52 9.50 19.26
N VAL A 135 -12.10 8.35 18.91
CA VAL A 135 -13.43 7.93 19.41
C VAL A 135 -13.34 6.76 20.39
N TRP A 136 -12.21 6.05 20.43
CA TRP A 136 -12.00 4.92 21.33
C TRP A 136 -10.91 5.22 22.36
N SER A 137 -11.06 4.66 23.54
CA SER A 137 -10.08 4.85 24.63
C SER A 137 -8.69 4.36 24.22
N GLY A 138 -7.64 5.07 24.66
CA GLY A 138 -6.23 4.74 24.35
C GLY A 138 -5.76 5.09 22.95
N CYS A 139 -6.63 5.69 22.09
CA CYS A 139 -6.23 6.16 20.78
C CYS A 139 -5.75 7.61 20.83
N HIS A 140 -4.79 7.93 19.98
CA HIS A 140 -4.34 9.29 19.66
C HIS A 140 -4.93 9.75 18.31
N PRO A 141 -4.86 11.04 17.96
CA PRO A 141 -5.22 11.49 16.62
C PRO A 141 -4.52 10.66 15.54
N TYR A 142 -5.28 10.25 14.54
CA TYR A 142 -4.81 9.43 13.41
C TYR A 142 -4.28 8.03 13.78
N THR A 143 -4.54 7.52 15.00
CA THR A 143 -4.26 6.12 15.31
C THR A 143 -5.06 5.22 14.38
N ALA A 144 -4.37 4.47 13.52
CA ALA A 144 -5.00 3.54 12.61
C ALA A 144 -5.46 2.28 13.37
N VAL A 145 -6.78 2.15 13.53
CA VAL A 145 -7.45 1.03 14.21
C VAL A 145 -8.03 0.10 13.14
N PRO A 146 -7.68 -1.20 13.15
CA PRO A 146 -8.28 -2.18 12.25
C PRO A 146 -9.79 -2.28 12.47
N VAL A 147 -10.55 -2.17 11.40
CA VAL A 147 -12.02 -2.28 11.41
C VAL A 147 -12.53 -3.33 10.43
N GLN A 148 -11.67 -3.85 9.59
CA GLN A 148 -11.95 -4.90 8.62
C GLN A 148 -10.71 -5.75 8.40
N PHE A 149 -10.90 -7.05 8.14
CA PHE A 149 -9.88 -7.92 7.56
C PHE A 149 -10.47 -8.86 6.53
N SER A 150 -9.59 -9.35 5.67
CA SER A 150 -9.82 -10.48 4.78
C SER A 150 -8.70 -11.49 4.96
N VAL A 151 -9.05 -12.79 4.94
CA VAL A 151 -8.08 -13.90 5.02
C VAL A 151 -8.46 -14.97 4.00
N HIS A 152 -7.58 -15.25 3.04
CA HIS A 152 -7.63 -16.48 2.26
C HIS A 152 -6.69 -17.51 2.88
N THR A 153 -7.08 -18.79 2.90
CA THR A 153 -6.23 -19.86 3.47
C THR A 153 -6.20 -21.05 2.54
N GLU A 154 -5.00 -21.57 2.28
CA GLU A 154 -4.79 -22.80 1.51
C GLU A 154 -5.51 -23.97 2.18
N ARG A 155 -6.14 -24.82 1.37
CA ARG A 155 -6.78 -26.07 1.80
C ARG A 155 -6.00 -27.28 1.31
N ALA A 156 -6.18 -28.42 1.98
CA ALA A 156 -5.52 -29.66 1.62
C ALA A 156 -5.88 -30.20 0.22
N ASP A 157 -7.02 -29.77 -0.33
CA ASP A 157 -7.47 -30.14 -1.69
C ASP A 157 -6.87 -29.24 -2.79
N GLY A 158 -5.97 -28.31 -2.44
CA GLY A 158 -5.37 -27.35 -3.37
C GLY A 158 -6.23 -26.11 -3.64
N GLY A 159 -7.43 -26.02 -3.06
CA GLY A 159 -8.27 -24.83 -3.13
C GLY A 159 -7.99 -23.84 -1.99
N TYR A 160 -8.83 -22.81 -1.88
CA TYR A 160 -8.75 -21.79 -0.85
C TYR A 160 -10.07 -21.66 -0.11
N SER A 161 -10.03 -21.43 1.18
CA SER A 161 -11.15 -20.92 1.97
C SER A 161 -10.99 -19.42 2.15
N HIS A 162 -12.10 -18.73 2.40
CA HIS A 162 -12.09 -17.28 2.66
C HIS A 162 -12.88 -16.98 3.92
N CYS A 163 -12.32 -16.10 4.75
CA CYS A 163 -12.94 -15.54 5.95
C CYS A 163 -12.75 -14.02 5.94
N GLU A 164 -13.78 -13.29 6.28
CA GLU A 164 -13.74 -11.82 6.37
C GLU A 164 -14.51 -11.33 7.58
N TRP A 165 -14.14 -10.17 8.07
CA TRP A 165 -14.84 -9.47 9.12
C TRP A 165 -14.81 -7.97 8.86
N LEU A 166 -15.91 -7.29 9.15
CA LEU A 166 -16.02 -5.83 9.08
C LEU A 166 -16.91 -5.35 10.23
N ALA A 167 -16.47 -4.33 10.95
CA ALA A 167 -17.22 -3.70 12.03
C ALA A 167 -18.62 -3.25 11.58
N GLU A 168 -19.59 -3.24 12.51
CA GLU A 168 -20.97 -2.87 12.20
C GLU A 168 -21.32 -1.42 12.54
N GLY A 169 -20.53 -0.79 13.41
CA GLY A 169 -20.80 0.58 13.88
C GLY A 169 -19.69 1.14 14.76
N PRO A 170 -19.98 2.17 15.57
CA PRO A 170 -18.97 2.95 16.28
C PRO A 170 -18.43 2.29 17.56
N THR A 171 -18.90 1.11 17.94
CA THR A 171 -18.36 0.36 19.08
C THR A 171 -16.88 0.01 18.83
N ASP A 172 -16.06 0.01 19.88
CA ASP A 172 -14.65 -0.35 19.78
C ASP A 172 -14.47 -1.73 19.13
N PRO A 173 -13.89 -1.81 17.95
CA PRO A 173 -13.78 -3.06 17.19
C PRO A 173 -12.65 -3.96 17.70
N ARG A 174 -11.67 -3.41 18.43
CA ARG A 174 -10.40 -4.10 18.75
C ARG A 174 -10.57 -5.45 19.43
N PRO A 175 -11.41 -5.63 20.48
CA PRO A 175 -11.58 -6.94 21.12
C PRO A 175 -12.24 -7.98 20.22
N VAL A 176 -13.15 -7.55 19.33
CA VAL A 176 -13.90 -8.47 18.46
C VAL A 176 -13.05 -8.87 17.26
N ILE A 177 -12.43 -7.91 16.59
CA ILE A 177 -11.56 -8.18 15.43
C ILE A 177 -10.36 -9.03 15.82
N ALA A 178 -9.77 -8.81 17.01
CA ALA A 178 -8.65 -9.60 17.50
C ALA A 178 -9.01 -11.11 17.63
N ARG A 179 -10.16 -11.42 18.24
CA ARG A 179 -10.65 -12.81 18.34
C ARG A 179 -10.96 -13.43 16.99
N ALA A 180 -11.64 -12.67 16.13
CA ALA A 180 -12.01 -13.14 14.80
C ALA A 180 -10.76 -13.41 13.94
N LEU A 181 -9.74 -12.56 14.04
CA LEU A 181 -8.47 -12.71 13.33
C LEU A 181 -7.68 -13.94 13.78
N ILE A 182 -7.54 -14.14 15.10
CA ILE A 182 -6.88 -15.32 15.66
C ILE A 182 -7.54 -16.59 15.13
N GLU A 183 -8.88 -16.63 15.12
CA GLU A 183 -9.64 -17.77 14.60
C GLU A 183 -9.46 -17.95 13.09
N ALA A 184 -9.51 -16.86 12.31
CA ALA A 184 -9.35 -16.90 10.85
C ALA A 184 -7.96 -17.41 10.42
N CYS A 185 -6.91 -17.14 11.22
CA CYS A 185 -5.53 -17.58 10.96
C CYS A 185 -5.16 -18.88 11.70
N ARG A 186 -6.14 -19.55 12.33
CA ARG A 186 -5.89 -20.78 13.10
C ARG A 186 -5.38 -21.90 12.18
N GLY A 187 -4.29 -22.53 12.59
CA GLY A 187 -3.69 -23.65 11.88
C GLY A 187 -2.85 -23.30 10.65
N ALA A 188 -2.78 -22.02 10.25
CA ALA A 188 -1.86 -21.58 9.22
C ALA A 188 -0.40 -21.69 9.71
N GLY A 189 0.48 -22.27 8.90
CA GLY A 189 1.91 -22.36 9.20
C GLY A 189 2.65 -21.05 8.95
N SER A 190 2.28 -20.33 7.86
CA SER A 190 2.71 -18.96 7.56
C SER A 190 1.49 -18.10 7.28
N VAL A 191 1.52 -16.85 7.70
CA VAL A 191 0.51 -15.83 7.38
C VAL A 191 1.19 -14.75 6.55
N LEU A 192 0.85 -14.66 5.27
CA LEU A 192 1.43 -13.70 4.36
C LEU A 192 0.67 -12.38 4.44
N MET A 193 1.43 -11.32 4.42
CA MET A 193 0.98 -9.94 4.29
C MET A 193 1.79 -9.25 3.20
N TYR A 194 1.33 -8.11 2.71
CA TYR A 194 2.09 -7.31 1.75
C TYR A 194 2.48 -5.98 2.38
N SER A 195 3.74 -5.83 2.75
CA SER A 195 4.33 -4.81 3.60
C SER A 195 4.25 -5.10 5.11
N SER A 196 4.84 -4.22 5.91
CA SER A 196 4.87 -4.39 7.38
C SER A 196 3.64 -3.82 8.09
N PHE A 197 2.63 -3.34 7.35
CA PHE A 197 1.47 -2.65 7.92
C PHE A 197 0.68 -3.53 8.88
N GLU A 198 0.33 -4.75 8.45
CA GLU A 198 -0.47 -5.72 9.22
C GLU A 198 0.25 -6.11 10.51
N ARG A 199 1.57 -6.33 10.45
CA ARG A 199 2.40 -6.63 11.62
C ARG A 199 2.30 -5.54 12.69
N VAL A 200 2.39 -4.29 12.28
CA VAL A 200 2.27 -3.15 13.21
C VAL A 200 0.89 -3.09 13.84
N ARG A 201 -0.16 -3.41 13.08
CA ARG A 201 -1.56 -3.44 13.60
C ARG A 201 -1.76 -4.59 14.58
N ILE A 202 -1.25 -5.80 14.30
CA ILE A 202 -1.37 -6.96 15.18
C ILE A 202 -0.63 -6.71 16.51
N ARG A 203 0.57 -6.16 16.48
CA ARG A 203 1.31 -5.80 17.70
C ARG A 203 0.57 -4.76 18.52
N ARG A 204 -0.02 -3.77 17.85
CA ARG A 204 -0.84 -2.76 18.55
C ARG A 204 -2.11 -3.37 19.14
N LEU A 205 -2.77 -4.30 18.46
CA LEU A 205 -3.90 -5.04 19.01
C LEU A 205 -3.50 -5.85 20.27
N ALA A 206 -2.31 -6.46 20.30
CA ALA A 206 -1.81 -7.17 21.47
C ALA A 206 -1.60 -6.24 22.68
N GLU A 207 -1.21 -4.98 22.44
CA GLU A 207 -1.14 -3.96 23.50
C GLU A 207 -2.52 -3.49 23.95
N ASP A 208 -3.45 -3.30 23.02
CA ASP A 208 -4.78 -2.75 23.28
C ASP A 208 -5.78 -3.78 23.84
N VAL A 209 -5.51 -5.09 23.64
CA VAL A 209 -6.36 -6.23 24.08
C VAL A 209 -5.51 -7.25 24.84
N PRO A 210 -5.08 -6.92 26.07
CA PRO A 210 -4.09 -7.73 26.80
C PRO A 210 -4.52 -9.19 27.05
N GLU A 211 -5.82 -9.45 27.11
CA GLU A 211 -6.36 -10.81 27.29
C GLU A 211 -6.15 -11.72 26.06
N LEU A 212 -5.78 -11.18 24.91
CA LEU A 212 -5.47 -11.91 23.68
C LEU A 212 -4.02 -11.68 23.23
N ALA A 213 -3.18 -11.06 24.07
CA ALA A 213 -1.84 -10.64 23.68
C ALA A 213 -0.96 -11.84 23.26
N ASP A 214 -1.01 -12.94 24.00
CA ASP A 214 -0.17 -14.11 23.73
C ASP A 214 -0.51 -14.74 22.38
N GLU A 215 -1.81 -14.88 22.05
CA GLU A 215 -2.26 -15.44 20.77
C GLU A 215 -1.95 -14.50 19.60
N LEU A 216 -2.07 -13.17 19.81
CA LEU A 216 -1.72 -12.18 18.77
C LEU A 216 -0.21 -12.14 18.53
N LEU A 217 0.62 -12.28 19.56
CA LEU A 217 2.07 -12.34 19.42
C LEU A 217 2.54 -13.68 18.81
N GLU A 218 1.84 -14.76 19.08
CA GLU A 218 2.05 -16.04 18.39
C GLU A 218 1.72 -15.92 16.89
N LEU A 219 0.62 -15.24 16.56
CA LEU A 219 0.27 -14.91 15.16
C LEU A 219 1.33 -14.02 14.51
N ASP A 220 1.83 -12.97 15.21
CA ASP A 220 2.94 -12.11 14.74
C ASP A 220 4.19 -12.94 14.38
N GLY A 221 4.49 -13.98 15.15
CA GLY A 221 5.61 -14.89 14.89
C GLY A 221 5.49 -15.71 13.59
N ARG A 222 4.28 -15.87 13.03
CA ARG A 222 4.00 -16.57 11.76
C ARG A 222 3.86 -15.63 10.56
N LEU A 223 3.87 -14.30 10.79
CA LEU A 223 3.75 -13.33 9.71
C LEU A 223 5.00 -13.32 8.81
N VAL A 224 4.77 -13.33 7.52
CA VAL A 224 5.82 -13.21 6.50
C VAL A 224 5.43 -12.09 5.53
N ASP A 225 6.34 -11.14 5.37
CA ASP A 225 6.17 -10.03 4.42
C ASP A 225 6.55 -10.49 3.01
N LEU A 226 5.61 -10.41 2.08
CA LEU A 226 5.79 -10.86 0.70
C LEU A 226 6.53 -9.82 -0.16
N GLU A 227 6.43 -8.53 0.17
CA GLU A 227 7.09 -7.45 -0.60
C GLU A 227 8.61 -7.65 -0.68
N PRO A 228 9.37 -7.95 0.41
CA PRO A 228 10.78 -8.24 0.33
C PRO A 228 11.13 -9.47 -0.53
N ILE A 229 10.25 -10.47 -0.61
CA ILE A 229 10.46 -11.65 -1.47
C ILE A 229 10.43 -11.19 -2.94
N VAL A 230 9.41 -10.43 -3.33
CA VAL A 230 9.32 -9.86 -4.68
C VAL A 230 10.52 -8.96 -4.95
N ARG A 231 10.74 -7.94 -4.11
CA ARG A 231 11.79 -6.93 -4.28
C ARG A 231 13.19 -7.52 -4.44
N ASN A 232 13.51 -8.56 -3.68
CA ASN A 232 14.84 -9.12 -3.68
C ASN A 232 15.06 -10.12 -4.82
N HIS A 233 13.98 -10.66 -5.41
CA HIS A 233 14.14 -11.77 -6.36
C HIS A 233 13.52 -11.54 -7.72
N VAL A 234 12.61 -10.58 -7.89
CA VAL A 234 11.95 -10.34 -9.18
C VAL A 234 11.97 -8.85 -9.51
N TYR A 235 12.22 -8.55 -10.78
CA TYR A 235 11.98 -7.22 -11.33
C TYR A 235 11.41 -7.31 -12.74
N HIS A 236 10.26 -6.68 -12.96
CA HIS A 236 9.65 -6.52 -14.29
C HIS A 236 9.74 -5.05 -14.71
N PRO A 237 10.03 -4.72 -15.99
CA PRO A 237 10.10 -3.32 -16.47
C PRO A 237 8.88 -2.48 -16.07
N GLY A 238 7.68 -3.09 -16.11
CA GLY A 238 6.43 -2.45 -15.73
C GLY A 238 6.27 -2.12 -14.24
N PHE A 239 7.23 -2.45 -13.36
CA PHE A 239 7.16 -2.06 -11.94
C PHE A 239 7.41 -0.57 -11.70
N GLY A 240 7.95 0.15 -12.68
CA GLY A 240 8.16 1.60 -12.58
C GLY A 240 9.00 2.06 -11.40
N GLY A 241 9.84 1.19 -10.82
CA GLY A 241 10.64 1.48 -9.61
C GLY A 241 9.90 1.25 -8.29
N SER A 242 8.63 0.87 -8.33
CA SER A 242 7.80 0.56 -7.17
C SER A 242 7.64 -0.96 -6.98
N PHE A 243 7.49 -1.37 -5.72
CA PHE A 243 7.15 -2.74 -5.35
C PHE A 243 5.78 -2.79 -4.63
N SER A 244 4.96 -1.75 -4.77
CA SER A 244 3.60 -1.81 -4.28
C SER A 244 2.82 -2.92 -4.98
N LEU A 245 1.86 -3.54 -4.30
CA LEU A 245 1.04 -4.60 -4.90
C LEU A 245 0.33 -4.13 -6.16
N LYS A 246 -0.09 -2.85 -6.19
CA LYS A 246 -0.77 -2.22 -7.33
C LYS A 246 0.09 -2.11 -8.58
N GLU A 247 1.42 -1.99 -8.44
CA GLU A 247 2.36 -1.94 -9.57
C GLU A 247 2.84 -3.34 -9.96
N VAL A 248 3.07 -4.20 -8.95
CA VAL A 248 3.56 -5.56 -9.16
C VAL A 248 2.52 -6.45 -9.83
N LEU A 249 1.27 -6.34 -9.38
CA LEU A 249 0.19 -7.24 -9.80
C LEU A 249 -0.10 -7.15 -11.31
N PRO A 250 -0.42 -5.99 -11.91
CA PRO A 250 -0.74 -5.91 -13.34
C PRO A 250 0.46 -6.29 -14.23
N ALA A 251 1.69 -6.08 -13.76
CA ALA A 251 2.89 -6.44 -14.50
C ALA A 251 3.16 -7.97 -14.53
N LEU A 252 2.74 -8.70 -13.49
CA LEU A 252 2.94 -10.15 -13.39
C LEU A 252 1.68 -10.97 -13.71
N ILE A 253 0.48 -10.39 -13.56
CA ILE A 253 -0.82 -11.07 -13.65
C ILE A 253 -1.82 -10.11 -14.31
N ALA A 254 -1.81 -10.08 -15.63
CA ALA A 254 -2.60 -9.13 -16.42
C ALA A 254 -4.13 -9.30 -16.27
N GLU A 255 -4.59 -10.48 -15.85
CA GLU A 255 -6.02 -10.79 -15.72
C GLU A 255 -6.64 -10.25 -14.43
N LEU A 256 -5.85 -9.72 -13.50
CA LEU A 256 -6.32 -9.26 -12.21
C LEU A 256 -6.21 -7.73 -12.12
N SER A 257 -7.36 -7.05 -12.10
CA SER A 257 -7.46 -5.59 -12.03
C SER A 257 -8.41 -5.17 -10.92
N TYR A 258 -8.17 -3.95 -10.41
CA TYR A 258 -9.06 -3.27 -9.47
C TYR A 258 -10.08 -2.35 -10.16
N ASP A 259 -10.01 -2.22 -11.50
CA ASP A 259 -10.78 -1.24 -12.28
C ASP A 259 -12.29 -1.44 -12.21
N ASP A 260 -12.74 -2.68 -12.02
CA ASP A 260 -14.16 -3.03 -11.90
C ASP A 260 -14.74 -2.77 -10.49
N LEU A 261 -13.92 -2.38 -9.52
CA LEU A 261 -14.37 -2.11 -8.17
C LEU A 261 -14.73 -0.62 -7.98
N GLU A 262 -15.87 -0.35 -7.32
CA GLU A 262 -16.25 1.00 -6.90
C GLU A 262 -15.28 1.58 -5.84
N VAL A 263 -14.70 0.71 -5.01
CA VAL A 263 -13.62 1.04 -4.07
C VAL A 263 -12.36 0.38 -4.60
N ASN A 264 -11.39 1.16 -5.05
CA ASN A 264 -10.16 0.68 -5.69
C ASN A 264 -8.89 1.29 -5.07
N ASP A 265 -9.03 2.00 -3.96
CA ASP A 265 -7.92 2.65 -3.25
C ASP A 265 -8.12 2.58 -1.73
N GLY A 266 -7.05 2.20 -0.99
CA GLY A 266 -7.09 2.04 0.46
C GLY A 266 -7.34 3.34 1.23
N GLN A 267 -6.94 4.52 0.70
CA GLN A 267 -7.28 5.80 1.33
C GLN A 267 -8.77 6.09 1.18
N VAL A 268 -9.34 5.82 0.00
CA VAL A 268 -10.79 5.92 -0.24
C VAL A 268 -11.53 4.95 0.66
N ALA A 269 -11.08 3.69 0.77
CA ALA A 269 -11.66 2.70 1.68
C ALA A 269 -11.67 3.20 3.13
N SER A 270 -10.56 3.72 3.64
CA SER A 270 -10.46 4.27 5.00
C SER A 270 -11.42 5.43 5.25
N VAL A 271 -11.58 6.34 4.28
CA VAL A 271 -12.55 7.46 4.38
C VAL A 271 -13.98 6.95 4.41
N LEU A 272 -14.34 6.01 3.54
CA LEU A 272 -15.68 5.44 3.45
C LEU A 272 -16.03 4.63 4.71
N LEU A 273 -15.08 3.84 5.23
CA LEU A 273 -15.20 3.13 6.51
C LEU A 273 -15.43 4.11 7.67
N ASN A 274 -14.66 5.20 7.74
CA ASN A 274 -14.84 6.23 8.76
C ASN A 274 -16.24 6.84 8.71
N ARG A 275 -16.73 7.20 7.51
CA ARG A 275 -18.09 7.74 7.31
C ARG A 275 -19.14 6.72 7.73
N MET A 276 -19.06 5.49 7.26
CA MET A 276 -20.02 4.43 7.53
C MET A 276 -20.08 4.07 9.03
N LEU A 277 -18.92 3.87 9.67
CA LEU A 277 -18.86 3.35 11.03
C LEU A 277 -19.06 4.44 12.10
N LEU A 278 -18.47 5.63 11.90
CA LEU A 278 -18.40 6.65 12.94
C LEU A 278 -19.40 7.80 12.72
N ARG A 279 -19.89 8.01 11.50
CA ARG A 279 -20.81 9.11 11.16
C ARG A 279 -22.18 8.65 10.73
N ASN A 280 -22.42 7.34 10.66
CA ASN A 280 -23.66 6.77 10.15
C ASN A 280 -24.04 7.27 8.74
N ASP A 281 -23.05 7.38 7.85
CA ASP A 281 -23.21 7.92 6.49
C ASP A 281 -22.68 6.88 5.48
N PRO A 282 -23.51 6.40 4.54
CA PRO A 282 -24.91 6.82 4.29
C PRO A 282 -25.87 6.38 5.40
N ALA A 283 -26.91 7.17 5.61
CA ALA A 283 -27.95 6.88 6.60
C ALA A 283 -28.98 5.84 6.08
N ASP A 284 -29.17 5.78 4.76
CA ASP A 284 -30.03 4.78 4.11
C ASP A 284 -29.46 3.37 4.27
N ALA A 285 -30.30 2.42 4.64
CA ALA A 285 -29.89 1.05 4.92
C ALA A 285 -29.45 0.30 3.65
N GLY A 286 -30.06 0.58 2.51
CA GLY A 286 -29.71 -0.05 1.23
C GLY A 286 -28.35 0.45 0.71
N GLU A 287 -28.13 1.78 0.73
CA GLU A 287 -26.85 2.38 0.36
C GLU A 287 -25.73 1.91 1.29
N ARG A 288 -25.99 1.79 2.59
CA ARG A 288 -25.04 1.25 3.56
C ARG A 288 -24.70 -0.21 3.28
N ALA A 289 -25.68 -1.04 2.95
CA ALA A 289 -25.43 -2.44 2.61
C ALA A 289 -24.60 -2.58 1.32
N ALA A 290 -24.87 -1.75 0.31
CA ALA A 290 -24.08 -1.70 -0.91
C ALA A 290 -22.64 -1.26 -0.64
N LEU A 291 -22.45 -0.17 0.12
CA LEU A 291 -21.12 0.30 0.50
C LEU A 291 -20.34 -0.76 1.29
N ARG A 292 -20.99 -1.44 2.24
CA ARG A 292 -20.39 -2.55 3.00
C ARG A 292 -19.93 -3.68 2.08
N ALA A 293 -20.75 -4.05 1.10
CA ALA A 293 -20.40 -5.10 0.12
C ALA A 293 -19.17 -4.70 -0.73
N ASN A 294 -19.10 -3.44 -1.17
CA ASN A 294 -17.97 -2.92 -1.96
C ASN A 294 -16.67 -2.90 -1.14
N LEU A 295 -16.73 -2.49 0.13
CA LEU A 295 -15.58 -2.51 1.03
C LEU A 295 -15.08 -3.94 1.30
N LEU A 296 -16.00 -4.89 1.51
CA LEU A 296 -15.65 -6.30 1.67
C LEU A 296 -15.01 -6.88 0.39
N ALA A 297 -15.57 -6.56 -0.79
CA ALA A 297 -15.05 -7.00 -2.07
C ALA A 297 -13.63 -6.47 -2.33
N TYR A 298 -13.34 -5.21 -1.95
CA TYR A 298 -12.03 -4.60 -2.10
C TYR A 298 -10.96 -5.36 -1.28
N CYS A 299 -11.12 -5.45 0.04
CA CYS A 299 -10.17 -6.14 0.92
C CYS A 299 -10.03 -7.64 0.58
N LYS A 300 -11.11 -8.28 0.10
CA LYS A 300 -11.07 -9.66 -0.41
C LYS A 300 -10.20 -9.78 -1.66
N LEU A 301 -10.25 -8.80 -2.56
CA LEU A 301 -9.43 -8.79 -3.76
C LEU A 301 -7.95 -8.64 -3.40
N ASP A 302 -7.58 -7.83 -2.41
CA ASP A 302 -6.20 -7.66 -1.96
C ASP A 302 -5.59 -8.99 -1.49
N THR A 303 -6.31 -9.75 -0.67
CA THR A 303 -5.83 -11.07 -0.25
C THR A 303 -5.83 -12.11 -1.38
N TRP A 304 -6.78 -12.05 -2.31
CA TRP A 304 -6.79 -12.89 -3.50
C TRP A 304 -5.64 -12.55 -4.45
N ALA A 305 -5.30 -11.28 -4.58
CA ALA A 305 -4.16 -10.82 -5.34
C ALA A 305 -2.83 -11.40 -4.81
N MET A 306 -2.66 -11.45 -3.49
CA MET A 306 -1.50 -12.10 -2.88
C MET A 306 -1.46 -13.61 -3.15
N VAL A 307 -2.60 -14.30 -3.14
CA VAL A 307 -2.69 -15.72 -3.55
C VAL A 307 -2.14 -15.88 -4.97
N LYS A 308 -2.67 -15.12 -5.92
CA LYS A 308 -2.25 -15.19 -7.32
C LYS A 308 -0.79 -14.80 -7.52
N LEU A 309 -0.32 -13.83 -6.78
CA LEU A 309 1.09 -13.44 -6.81
C LEU A 309 2.01 -14.60 -6.35
N VAL A 310 1.67 -15.29 -5.27
CA VAL A 310 2.46 -16.45 -4.79
C VAL A 310 2.40 -17.62 -5.79
N GLU A 311 1.26 -17.89 -6.39
CA GLU A 311 1.15 -18.88 -7.48
C GLU A 311 2.11 -18.53 -8.62
N ARG A 312 2.08 -17.26 -9.07
CA ARG A 312 2.96 -16.77 -10.14
C ARG A 312 4.44 -16.83 -9.79
N LEU A 313 4.80 -16.46 -8.56
CA LEU A 313 6.19 -16.55 -8.09
C LEU A 313 6.69 -18.00 -8.03
N ARG A 314 5.82 -18.96 -7.66
CA ARG A 314 6.16 -20.40 -7.69
C ARG A 314 6.40 -20.91 -9.11
N GLU A 315 5.60 -20.46 -10.09
CA GLU A 315 5.83 -20.76 -11.51
C GLU A 315 7.19 -20.22 -11.97
N LEU A 316 7.48 -18.93 -11.68
CA LEU A 316 8.74 -18.30 -12.05
C LEU A 316 9.96 -18.95 -11.38
N ALA A 317 9.80 -19.46 -10.17
CA ALA A 317 10.88 -20.17 -9.46
C ALA A 317 11.14 -21.57 -10.01
N SER A 318 10.22 -22.12 -10.82
CA SER A 318 10.31 -23.47 -11.41
C SER A 318 10.75 -23.46 -12.87
N ALA A 319 10.80 -22.29 -13.50
CA ALA A 319 11.19 -22.08 -14.89
C ALA A 319 12.70 -21.97 -15.05
#